data_665af5d0cb9806f57c7a35ab505e0694
#
_entry.id   665af5d0cb9806f57c7a35ab505e0694
#
_cell.length_a   1.000
_cell.length_b   1.000
_cell.length_c   1.000
_cell.angle_alpha   90.00
_cell.angle_beta   90.00
_cell.angle_gamma   90.00
#
_symmetry.space_group_name_H-M   'P 1'
#
loop_
_entity.id
_entity.type
_entity.pdbx_description
1 polymer ?
#
loop_
_entity_poly.entity_id
_entity_poly.type
_entity_poly.pdbx_seq_one_letter_code
_entity_poly.pdbx_strand_id
1 'polypeptide(L)'
;MREIELNPLDEHMARKMADLAGVTPGTSFFQAVRLVCFAAANGHVCLDLRDYAGQEMSFNYLGSMETIPLPEIDLWIDELASNPLVGDGTNNTPFVLDNKHSRLYLHRYWQYERHLITAFKHLSAAQLNVSTTQADMVKHLFADTSSSEEQQQATQMAGQSQLCIITGGPGTGKTTTIVSIMAMLLTENPEIKIILTAPTGKAAARSEE
;
A
#
# COMPACT_ATOMS: atom_id res chain seq x y z
N MET A 1 2.97 -3.01 -27.40
CA MET A 1 1.53 -2.68 -27.24
C MET A 1 1.05 -3.47 -26.03
N ARG A 2 0.54 -2.81 -25.01
CA ARG A 2 0.01 -3.50 -23.81
C ARG A 2 -1.47 -3.79 -24.04
N GLU A 3 -1.89 -5.01 -23.74
CA GLU A 3 -3.28 -5.44 -23.80
C GLU A 3 -3.84 -5.57 -22.39
N ILE A 4 -5.05 -5.05 -22.18
CA ILE A 4 -5.79 -5.10 -20.93
C ILE A 4 -7.14 -5.76 -21.17
N GLU A 5 -7.39 -6.85 -20.45
CA GLU A 5 -8.71 -7.47 -20.40
C GLU A 5 -9.54 -6.79 -19.31
N LEU A 6 -10.60 -6.10 -19.74
CA LEU A 6 -11.51 -5.40 -18.84
C LEU A 6 -12.61 -6.34 -18.37
N ASN A 7 -12.86 -6.37 -17.08
CA ASN A 7 -14.05 -7.04 -16.58
C ASN A 7 -15.32 -6.16 -16.80
N PRO A 8 -16.51 -6.74 -16.77
CA PRO A 8 -17.76 -6.00 -16.99
C PRO A 8 -17.96 -4.83 -16.01
N LEU A 9 -17.44 -4.93 -14.79
CA LEU A 9 -17.56 -3.88 -13.79
C LEU A 9 -16.70 -2.66 -14.13
N ASP A 10 -15.46 -2.87 -14.63
CA ASP A 10 -14.56 -1.78 -15.02
C ASP A 10 -15.16 -0.94 -16.15
N GLU A 11 -15.69 -1.62 -17.17
CA GLU A 11 -16.36 -0.96 -18.31
C GLU A 11 -17.63 -0.25 -17.88
N HIS A 12 -18.48 -0.89 -17.05
CA HIS A 12 -19.71 -0.29 -16.56
C HIS A 12 -19.44 0.96 -15.71
N MET A 13 -18.45 0.89 -14.84
CA MET A 13 -18.03 2.03 -14.02
C MET A 13 -17.55 3.18 -14.91
N ALA A 14 -16.72 2.91 -15.92
CA ALA A 14 -16.22 3.94 -16.83
C ALA A 14 -17.36 4.62 -17.58
N ARG A 15 -18.32 3.86 -18.11
CA ARG A 15 -19.52 4.40 -18.78
C ARG A 15 -20.34 5.28 -17.84
N LYS A 16 -20.61 4.78 -16.63
CA LYS A 16 -21.39 5.52 -15.64
C LYS A 16 -20.72 6.82 -15.21
N MET A 17 -19.41 6.80 -15.02
CA MET A 17 -18.65 8.01 -14.67
C MET A 17 -18.59 9.00 -15.84
N ALA A 18 -18.46 8.53 -17.08
CA ALA A 18 -18.53 9.37 -18.26
C ALA A 18 -19.90 10.07 -18.38
N ASP A 19 -20.99 9.33 -18.18
CA ASP A 19 -22.36 9.89 -18.17
C ASP A 19 -22.49 10.99 -17.10
N LEU A 20 -22.02 10.74 -15.88
CA LEU A 20 -22.07 11.71 -14.78
C LEU A 20 -21.19 12.95 -15.03
N ALA A 21 -20.06 12.78 -15.70
CA ALA A 21 -19.16 13.87 -16.08
C ALA A 21 -19.67 14.64 -17.32
N GLY A 22 -20.68 14.15 -18.02
CA GLY A 22 -21.18 14.72 -19.27
C GLY A 22 -20.17 14.58 -20.43
N VAL A 23 -19.32 13.55 -20.41
CA VAL A 23 -18.34 13.27 -21.47
C VAL A 23 -18.67 12.00 -22.22
N THR A 24 -18.23 11.90 -23.46
CA THR A 24 -18.48 10.71 -24.30
C THR A 24 -17.49 9.58 -23.95
N PRO A 25 -17.92 8.30 -24.13
CA PRO A 25 -16.97 7.19 -24.16
C PRO A 25 -15.85 7.42 -25.18
N GLY A 26 -14.63 7.05 -24.84
CA GLY A 26 -13.46 7.27 -25.69
C GLY A 26 -12.59 8.47 -25.29
N THR A 27 -13.06 9.34 -24.37
CA THR A 27 -12.25 10.44 -23.83
C THR A 27 -11.12 9.92 -22.94
N SER A 28 -10.10 10.73 -22.74
CA SER A 28 -8.97 10.46 -21.83
C SER A 28 -9.43 10.17 -20.39
N PHE A 29 -10.47 10.86 -19.91
CA PHE A 29 -11.11 10.58 -18.62
C PHE A 29 -11.72 9.17 -18.59
N PHE A 30 -12.47 8.79 -19.64
CA PHE A 30 -13.06 7.45 -19.73
C PHE A 30 -12.00 6.35 -19.67
N GLN A 31 -10.85 6.53 -20.36
CA GLN A 31 -9.76 5.58 -20.32
C GLN A 31 -9.07 5.55 -18.94
N ALA A 32 -8.91 6.71 -18.30
CA ALA A 32 -8.36 6.77 -16.94
C ALA A 32 -9.24 6.00 -15.94
N VAL A 33 -10.58 6.08 -16.08
CA VAL A 33 -11.51 5.32 -15.22
C VAL A 33 -11.39 3.82 -15.46
N ARG A 34 -11.30 3.36 -16.71
CA ARG A 34 -11.03 1.94 -17.05
C ARG A 34 -9.76 1.45 -16.37
N LEU A 35 -8.69 2.22 -16.51
CA LEU A 35 -7.36 1.85 -16.00
C LEU A 35 -7.29 1.86 -14.48
N VAL A 36 -7.89 2.84 -13.79
CA VAL A 36 -7.88 2.87 -12.32
C VAL A 36 -8.75 1.77 -11.72
N CYS A 37 -9.87 1.41 -12.36
CA CYS A 37 -10.68 0.27 -11.94
C CYS A 37 -9.93 -1.05 -12.14
N PHE A 38 -9.31 -1.24 -13.31
CA PHE A 38 -8.45 -2.38 -13.59
C PHE A 38 -7.30 -2.50 -12.59
N ALA A 39 -6.60 -1.40 -12.29
CA ALA A 39 -5.54 -1.38 -11.30
C ALA A 39 -6.07 -1.80 -9.92
N ALA A 40 -7.22 -1.28 -9.49
CA ALA A 40 -7.85 -1.64 -8.23
C ALA A 40 -8.28 -3.12 -8.17
N ALA A 41 -8.81 -3.68 -9.26
CA ALA A 41 -9.16 -5.10 -9.37
C ALA A 41 -7.93 -6.01 -9.27
N ASN A 42 -6.76 -5.52 -9.67
CA ASN A 42 -5.46 -6.22 -9.56
C ASN A 42 -4.70 -5.92 -8.25
N GLY A 43 -5.35 -5.33 -7.25
CA GLY A 43 -4.77 -5.12 -5.93
C GLY A 43 -3.90 -3.87 -5.80
N HIS A 44 -3.91 -2.97 -6.79
CA HIS A 44 -3.23 -1.69 -6.70
C HIS A 44 -4.11 -0.64 -6.02
N VAL A 45 -3.51 0.24 -5.24
CA VAL A 45 -4.23 1.32 -4.55
C VAL A 45 -4.44 2.56 -5.43
N CYS A 46 -3.64 2.71 -6.48
CA CYS A 46 -3.70 3.81 -7.43
C CYS A 46 -3.23 3.37 -8.82
N LEU A 47 -3.51 4.21 -9.79
CA LEU A 47 -2.97 4.16 -11.15
C LEU A 47 -1.83 5.17 -11.26
N ASP A 48 -0.62 4.74 -11.60
CA ASP A 48 0.45 5.66 -12.02
C ASP A 48 0.24 5.98 -13.51
N LEU A 49 -0.13 7.22 -13.80
CA LEU A 49 -0.44 7.65 -15.17
C LEU A 49 0.78 7.59 -16.09
N ARG A 50 2.00 7.73 -15.54
CA ARG A 50 3.25 7.69 -16.31
C ARG A 50 3.51 6.33 -16.94
N ASP A 51 2.97 5.26 -16.36
CA ASP A 51 3.12 3.91 -16.89
C ASP A 51 2.35 3.70 -18.21
N TYR A 52 1.43 4.62 -18.54
CA TYR A 52 0.50 4.50 -19.65
C TYR A 52 0.52 5.70 -20.61
N ALA A 53 0.88 6.89 -20.13
CA ALA A 53 0.85 8.13 -20.91
C ALA A 53 1.69 8.02 -22.19
N GLY A 54 1.17 8.60 -23.29
CA GLY A 54 1.82 8.60 -24.61
C GLY A 54 1.86 7.24 -25.29
N GLN A 55 1.22 6.19 -24.75
CA GLN A 55 1.24 4.85 -25.31
C GLN A 55 -0.07 4.51 -26.03
N GLU A 56 0.00 3.58 -26.99
CA GLU A 56 -1.18 2.91 -27.52
C GLU A 56 -1.57 1.74 -26.61
N MET A 57 -2.81 1.73 -26.15
CA MET A 57 -3.37 0.69 -25.29
C MET A 57 -4.47 -0.07 -26.03
N SER A 58 -4.42 -1.38 -25.93
CA SER A 58 -5.48 -2.26 -26.42
C SER A 58 -6.34 -2.74 -25.25
N PHE A 59 -7.62 -2.44 -25.32
CA PHE A 59 -8.63 -2.87 -24.34
C PHE A 59 -9.46 -3.99 -24.96
N ASN A 60 -9.49 -5.13 -24.32
CA ASN A 60 -10.36 -6.26 -24.67
C ASN A 60 -11.55 -6.28 -23.71
N TYR A 61 -12.75 -6.11 -24.26
CA TYR A 61 -14.00 -6.21 -23.50
C TYR A 61 -14.96 -7.16 -24.20
N LEU A 62 -15.28 -8.28 -23.58
CA LEU A 62 -16.16 -9.34 -24.11
C LEU A 62 -15.79 -9.79 -25.53
N GLY A 63 -14.49 -9.89 -25.83
CA GLY A 63 -13.99 -10.29 -27.14
C GLY A 63 -13.95 -9.17 -28.19
N SER A 64 -14.38 -7.96 -27.84
CA SER A 64 -14.21 -6.77 -28.67
C SER A 64 -12.93 -6.05 -28.28
N MET A 65 -12.03 -5.89 -29.24
CA MET A 65 -10.75 -5.22 -29.03
C MET A 65 -10.80 -3.80 -29.58
N GLU A 66 -10.39 -2.85 -28.75
CA GLU A 66 -10.29 -1.43 -29.08
C GLU A 66 -8.87 -0.96 -28.78
N THR A 67 -8.19 -0.36 -29.75
CA THR A 67 -6.85 0.22 -29.55
C THR A 67 -6.93 1.75 -29.60
N ILE A 68 -6.44 2.40 -28.56
CA ILE A 68 -6.57 3.84 -28.36
C ILE A 68 -5.22 4.43 -27.96
N PRO A 69 -4.80 5.54 -28.57
CA PRO A 69 -3.69 6.32 -28.07
C PRO A 69 -4.09 7.06 -26.77
N LEU A 70 -3.25 6.96 -25.76
CA LEU A 70 -3.44 7.73 -24.52
C LEU A 70 -2.67 9.06 -24.63
N PRO A 71 -3.16 10.12 -23.97
CA PRO A 71 -2.50 11.43 -23.99
C PRO A 71 -1.09 11.40 -23.39
N GLU A 72 -0.29 12.37 -23.77
CA GLU A 72 0.95 12.69 -23.06
C GLU A 72 0.64 13.11 -21.62
N ILE A 73 1.58 12.86 -20.69
CA ILE A 73 1.33 12.93 -19.25
C ILE A 73 0.78 14.29 -18.79
N ASP A 74 1.37 15.40 -19.26
CA ASP A 74 0.99 16.75 -18.84
C ASP A 74 -0.44 17.08 -19.32
N LEU A 75 -0.74 16.74 -20.57
CA LEU A 75 -2.07 16.94 -21.14
C LEU A 75 -3.12 16.09 -20.40
N TRP A 76 -2.78 14.85 -20.08
CA TRP A 76 -3.69 13.95 -19.38
C TRP A 76 -4.01 14.43 -17.97
N ILE A 77 -3.00 14.92 -17.25
CA ILE A 77 -3.16 15.50 -15.91
C ILE A 77 -4.07 16.75 -15.98
N ASP A 78 -3.86 17.65 -16.94
CA ASP A 78 -4.66 18.86 -17.10
C ASP A 78 -6.12 18.53 -17.44
N GLU A 79 -6.36 17.58 -18.34
CA GLU A 79 -7.71 17.11 -18.67
C GLU A 79 -8.41 16.45 -17.47
N LEU A 80 -7.70 15.62 -16.71
CA LEU A 80 -8.26 14.99 -15.51
C LEU A 80 -8.55 16.02 -14.41
N ALA A 81 -7.65 16.98 -14.19
CA ALA A 81 -7.82 18.02 -13.19
C ALA A 81 -9.00 18.97 -13.50
N SER A 82 -9.37 19.13 -14.78
CA SER A 82 -10.52 19.92 -15.19
C SER A 82 -11.86 19.19 -15.06
N ASN A 83 -11.86 17.88 -14.82
CA ASN A 83 -13.07 17.07 -14.75
C ASN A 83 -13.78 17.20 -13.39
N PRO A 84 -15.11 17.46 -13.34
CA PRO A 84 -15.83 17.69 -12.10
C PRO A 84 -15.87 16.46 -11.16
N LEU A 85 -15.59 15.25 -11.64
CA LEU A 85 -15.53 14.02 -10.84
C LEU A 85 -14.12 13.72 -10.30
N VAL A 86 -13.13 14.55 -10.62
CA VAL A 86 -11.75 14.42 -10.16
C VAL A 86 -11.41 15.58 -9.24
N GLY A 87 -10.95 15.28 -8.05
CA GLY A 87 -10.54 16.27 -7.05
C GLY A 87 -9.10 16.05 -6.61
N ASP A 88 -8.64 16.87 -5.70
CA ASP A 88 -7.32 16.81 -5.07
C ASP A 88 -7.31 16.08 -3.71
N GLY A 89 -8.45 15.50 -3.34
CA GLY A 89 -8.67 14.81 -2.06
C GLY A 89 -9.16 15.72 -0.92
N THR A 90 -9.38 17.00 -1.16
CA THR A 90 -10.04 17.92 -0.20
C THR A 90 -11.55 17.87 -0.29
N ASN A 91 -12.07 17.53 -1.46
CA ASN A 91 -13.50 17.41 -1.77
C ASN A 91 -13.91 15.94 -1.93
N ASN A 92 -15.20 15.66 -1.75
CA ASN A 92 -15.75 14.32 -1.88
C ASN A 92 -16.08 14.00 -3.35
N THR A 93 -15.07 13.85 -4.19
CA THR A 93 -15.16 13.45 -5.59
C THR A 93 -14.91 11.95 -5.75
N PRO A 94 -15.46 11.26 -6.75
CA PRO A 94 -15.22 9.82 -6.97
C PRO A 94 -13.74 9.45 -7.17
N PHE A 95 -12.98 10.36 -7.79
CA PHE A 95 -11.57 10.17 -8.09
C PHE A 95 -10.73 11.26 -7.44
N VAL A 96 -9.49 10.92 -7.07
CA VAL A 96 -8.51 11.86 -6.54
C VAL A 96 -7.25 11.79 -7.40
N LEU A 97 -6.81 12.96 -7.87
CA LEU A 97 -5.59 13.11 -8.65
C LEU A 97 -4.48 13.71 -7.78
N ASP A 98 -3.44 12.93 -7.54
CA ASP A 98 -2.18 13.44 -6.98
C ASP A 98 -1.30 13.97 -8.11
N ASN A 99 -1.42 15.27 -8.40
CA ASN A 99 -0.67 15.93 -9.47
C ASN A 99 0.85 15.80 -9.27
N LYS A 100 1.33 15.84 -8.03
CA LYS A 100 2.76 15.79 -7.74
C LYS A 100 3.40 14.47 -8.17
N HIS A 101 2.67 13.38 -8.03
CA HIS A 101 3.17 12.04 -8.32
C HIS A 101 2.51 11.42 -9.55
N SER A 102 1.66 12.18 -10.28
CA SER A 102 0.93 11.72 -11.48
C SER A 102 0.12 10.46 -11.23
N ARG A 103 -0.60 10.40 -10.09
CA ARG A 103 -1.36 9.22 -9.66
C ARG A 103 -2.83 9.52 -9.56
N LEU A 104 -3.65 8.63 -10.12
CA LEU A 104 -5.10 8.66 -10.00
C LEU A 104 -5.56 7.56 -9.03
N TYR A 105 -6.42 7.94 -8.09
CA TYR A 105 -6.99 7.06 -7.08
C TYR A 105 -8.51 6.97 -7.22
N LEU A 106 -9.08 5.83 -6.88
CA LEU A 106 -10.45 5.82 -6.38
C LEU A 106 -10.46 6.48 -5.00
N HIS A 107 -11.43 7.36 -4.74
CA HIS A 107 -11.46 8.17 -3.50
C HIS A 107 -11.34 7.35 -2.22
N ARG A 108 -12.00 6.18 -2.16
CA ARG A 108 -11.92 5.30 -0.98
C ARG A 108 -10.49 4.84 -0.68
N TYR A 109 -9.69 4.51 -1.72
CA TYR A 109 -8.30 4.06 -1.52
C TYR A 109 -7.39 5.21 -1.11
N TRP A 110 -7.62 6.40 -1.66
CA TRP A 110 -6.98 7.62 -1.20
C TRP A 110 -7.22 7.85 0.30
N GLN A 111 -8.47 7.75 0.75
CA GLN A 111 -8.82 7.89 2.17
C GLN A 111 -8.15 6.82 3.03
N TYR A 112 -8.15 5.55 2.60
CA TYR A 112 -7.49 4.47 3.35
C TYR A 112 -6.00 4.72 3.49
N GLU A 113 -5.32 5.14 2.43
CA GLU A 113 -3.90 5.47 2.46
C GLU A 113 -3.63 6.66 3.40
N ARG A 114 -4.45 7.71 3.35
CA ARG A 114 -4.35 8.87 4.25
C ARG A 114 -4.56 8.49 5.71
N HIS A 115 -5.54 7.65 6.01
CA HIS A 115 -5.79 7.16 7.37
C HIS A 115 -4.62 6.31 7.87
N LEU A 116 -4.08 5.41 7.04
CA LEU A 116 -2.91 4.60 7.38
C LEU A 116 -1.68 5.47 7.66
N ILE A 117 -1.40 6.45 6.80
CA ILE A 117 -0.28 7.39 7.00
C ILE A 117 -0.43 8.13 8.33
N THR A 118 -1.63 8.59 8.65
CA THR A 118 -1.91 9.31 9.90
C THR A 118 -1.71 8.39 11.11
N ALA A 119 -2.23 7.15 11.06
CA ALA A 119 -2.07 6.17 12.12
C ALA A 119 -0.59 5.79 12.32
N PHE A 120 0.14 5.55 11.23
CA PHE A 120 1.58 5.24 11.29
C PHE A 120 2.40 6.39 11.85
N LYS A 121 2.12 7.63 11.45
CA LYS A 121 2.79 8.81 12.01
C LYS A 121 2.52 8.95 13.49
N HIS A 122 1.29 8.71 13.94
CA HIS A 122 0.94 8.76 15.35
C HIS A 122 1.69 7.69 16.16
N LEU A 123 1.68 6.44 15.69
CA LEU A 123 2.35 5.32 16.35
C LEU A 123 3.90 5.48 16.33
N SER A 124 4.47 5.98 15.23
CA SER A 124 5.92 6.18 15.13
C SER A 124 6.44 7.38 15.93
N ALA A 125 5.59 8.36 16.23
CA ALA A 125 5.97 9.51 17.05
C ALA A 125 6.00 9.17 18.55
N ALA A 126 5.32 8.11 18.98
CA ALA A 126 5.28 7.69 20.36
C ALA A 126 6.54 6.89 20.71
N GLN A 127 7.42 7.52 21.48
CA GLN A 127 8.58 6.83 22.07
C GLN A 127 8.18 6.21 23.41
N LEU A 128 8.53 4.94 23.59
CA LEU A 128 8.39 4.24 24.87
C LEU A 128 9.69 4.40 25.67
N ASN A 129 9.55 4.57 26.96
CA ASN A 129 10.71 4.58 27.83
C ASN A 129 11.28 3.16 27.94
N VAL A 130 12.55 3.00 27.56
CA VAL A 130 13.26 1.72 27.73
C VAL A 130 13.70 1.58 29.17
N SER A 131 13.30 0.49 29.80
CA SER A 131 13.84 0.14 31.11
C SER A 131 15.29 -0.37 31.00
N THR A 132 16.06 -0.20 32.05
CA THR A 132 17.42 -0.80 32.14
C THR A 132 17.37 -2.31 31.99
N THR A 133 16.29 -2.94 32.46
CA THR A 133 16.04 -4.39 32.34
C THR A 133 15.94 -4.82 30.86
N GLN A 134 15.23 -4.06 30.02
CA GLN A 134 15.16 -4.35 28.58
C GLN A 134 16.54 -4.28 27.91
N ALA A 135 17.29 -3.23 28.19
CA ALA A 135 18.62 -3.05 27.60
C ALA A 135 19.59 -4.18 27.99
N ASP A 136 19.54 -4.62 29.23
CA ASP A 136 20.40 -5.71 29.72
C ASP A 136 19.92 -7.06 29.17
N MET A 137 18.62 -7.29 29.03
CA MET A 137 18.07 -8.50 28.41
C MET A 137 18.49 -8.62 26.95
N VAL A 138 18.41 -7.53 26.16
CA VAL A 138 18.87 -7.54 24.76
C VAL A 138 20.36 -7.92 24.70
N LYS A 139 21.22 -7.33 25.53
CA LYS A 139 22.62 -7.71 25.59
C LYS A 139 22.83 -9.20 25.93
N HIS A 140 22.05 -9.73 26.85
CA HIS A 140 22.12 -11.13 27.24
C HIS A 140 21.66 -12.08 26.14
N LEU A 141 20.55 -11.77 25.45
CA LEU A 141 20.02 -12.58 24.36
C LEU A 141 21.00 -12.70 23.17
N PHE A 142 21.86 -11.71 22.98
CA PHE A 142 22.79 -11.65 21.86
C PHE A 142 24.25 -11.86 22.24
N ALA A 143 24.56 -12.17 23.54
CA ALA A 143 25.94 -12.32 24.03
C ALA A 143 26.67 -13.52 23.41
N ASP A 144 25.98 -14.65 23.19
CA ASP A 144 26.57 -15.93 22.77
C ASP A 144 26.12 -16.38 21.38
N THR A 145 25.41 -15.52 20.63
CA THR A 145 24.83 -15.92 19.32
C THR A 145 25.58 -15.31 18.15
N SER A 146 25.68 -16.07 17.06
CA SER A 146 26.09 -15.58 15.74
C SER A 146 25.06 -14.68 15.08
N SER A 147 24.16 -14.09 15.88
CA SER A 147 23.10 -13.19 15.43
C SER A 147 23.69 -11.87 14.94
N SER A 148 23.13 -11.31 13.87
CA SER A 148 23.64 -10.08 13.29
C SER A 148 23.34 -8.86 14.19
N GLU A 149 24.18 -7.83 14.09
CA GLU A 149 23.95 -6.54 14.75
C GLU A 149 22.60 -5.94 14.39
N GLU A 150 22.10 -6.19 13.17
CA GLU A 150 20.81 -5.74 12.71
C GLU A 150 19.64 -6.38 13.46
N GLN A 151 19.74 -7.66 13.83
CA GLN A 151 18.72 -8.35 14.64
C GLN A 151 18.69 -7.78 16.07
N GLN A 152 19.83 -7.49 16.64
CA GLN A 152 19.94 -6.83 17.95
C GLN A 152 19.32 -5.43 17.92
N GLN A 153 19.66 -4.62 16.90
CA GLN A 153 19.09 -3.29 16.71
C GLN A 153 17.57 -3.35 16.51
N ALA A 154 17.08 -4.28 15.70
CA ALA A 154 15.63 -4.46 15.47
C ALA A 154 14.89 -4.81 16.76
N THR A 155 15.47 -5.67 17.60
CA THR A 155 14.92 -6.04 18.92
C THR A 155 14.87 -4.83 19.86
N GLN A 156 15.94 -4.04 19.90
CA GLN A 156 15.99 -2.79 20.67
C GLN A 156 14.93 -1.78 20.22
N MET A 157 14.84 -1.53 18.91
CA MET A 157 13.88 -0.61 18.34
C MET A 157 12.42 -1.02 18.63
N ALA A 158 12.12 -2.32 18.59
CA ALA A 158 10.80 -2.83 18.91
C ALA A 158 10.37 -2.53 20.36
N GLY A 159 11.30 -2.54 21.32
CA GLY A 159 11.04 -2.17 22.72
C GLY A 159 10.84 -0.66 22.93
N GLN A 160 11.31 0.17 22.00
CA GLN A 160 11.27 1.63 22.11
C GLN A 160 10.11 2.29 21.38
N SER A 161 9.36 1.53 20.58
CA SER A 161 8.40 2.06 19.62
C SER A 161 7.06 1.37 19.74
N GLN A 162 5.97 2.11 19.57
CA GLN A 162 4.63 1.52 19.43
C GLN A 162 4.43 0.84 18.06
N LEU A 163 5.25 1.18 17.09
CA LEU A 163 5.27 0.55 15.77
C LEU A 163 6.71 0.28 15.35
N CYS A 164 7.03 -0.97 15.07
CA CYS A 164 8.30 -1.37 14.49
C CYS A 164 8.03 -2.22 13.24
N ILE A 165 8.65 -1.88 12.12
CA ILE A 165 8.53 -2.60 10.85
C ILE A 165 9.87 -3.27 10.57
N ILE A 166 9.87 -4.61 10.57
CA ILE A 166 11.06 -5.42 10.31
C ILE A 166 10.94 -6.04 8.92
N THR A 167 11.87 -5.70 8.02
CA THR A 167 11.93 -6.23 6.67
C THR A 167 13.19 -7.06 6.47
N GLY A 168 13.18 -7.94 5.49
CA GLY A 168 14.35 -8.74 5.14
C GLY A 168 14.00 -9.87 4.19
N GLY A 169 14.98 -10.36 3.46
CA GLY A 169 14.86 -11.50 2.53
C GLY A 169 14.53 -12.83 3.22
N PRO A 170 14.31 -13.91 2.47
CA PRO A 170 14.21 -15.25 3.02
C PRO A 170 15.50 -15.63 3.77
N GLY A 171 15.40 -16.28 4.93
CA GLY A 171 16.56 -16.76 5.69
C GLY A 171 17.31 -15.71 6.52
N THR A 172 16.89 -14.45 6.57
CA THR A 172 17.56 -13.38 7.34
C THR A 172 17.28 -13.42 8.85
N GLY A 173 16.61 -14.46 9.35
CA GLY A 173 16.34 -14.61 10.78
C GLY A 173 15.20 -13.74 11.33
N LYS A 174 14.25 -13.28 10.49
CA LYS A 174 13.09 -12.51 10.97
C LYS A 174 12.30 -13.19 12.09
N THR A 175 12.09 -14.50 11.98
CA THR A 175 11.41 -15.28 13.04
C THR A 175 12.22 -15.28 14.33
N THR A 176 13.54 -15.45 14.26
CA THR A 176 14.42 -15.36 15.42
C THR A 176 14.35 -13.99 16.08
N THR A 177 14.33 -12.92 15.28
CA THR A 177 14.16 -11.55 15.79
C THR A 177 12.82 -11.38 16.52
N ILE A 178 11.72 -11.93 15.98
CA ILE A 178 10.40 -11.90 16.63
C ILE A 178 10.44 -12.63 17.98
N VAL A 179 11.08 -13.80 18.05
CA VAL A 179 11.25 -14.56 19.31
C VAL A 179 12.05 -13.74 20.34
N SER A 180 13.13 -13.09 19.92
CA SER A 180 13.93 -12.22 20.80
C SER A 180 13.11 -11.02 21.32
N ILE A 181 12.27 -10.42 20.48
CA ILE A 181 11.36 -9.33 20.89
C ILE A 181 10.36 -9.84 21.93
N MET A 182 9.74 -10.99 21.70
CA MET A 182 8.79 -11.58 22.65
C MET A 182 9.46 -11.89 23.99
N ALA A 183 10.65 -12.49 23.97
CA ALA A 183 11.41 -12.78 25.19
C ALA A 183 11.73 -11.51 25.99
N MET A 184 12.15 -10.44 25.31
CA MET A 184 12.41 -9.15 25.93
C MET A 184 11.15 -8.56 26.58
N LEU A 185 10.00 -8.56 25.86
CA LEU A 185 8.75 -8.02 26.38
C LEU A 185 8.19 -8.83 27.57
N LEU A 186 8.27 -10.16 27.52
CA LEU A 186 7.84 -11.05 28.61
C LEU A 186 8.71 -10.92 29.85
N THR A 187 10.00 -10.64 29.69
CA THR A 187 10.90 -10.40 30.83
C THR A 187 10.54 -9.12 31.58
N GLU A 188 10.10 -8.09 30.86
CA GLU A 188 9.69 -6.84 31.47
C GLU A 188 8.27 -6.94 32.11
N ASN A 189 7.36 -7.59 31.42
CA ASN A 189 6.00 -7.79 31.87
C ASN A 189 5.51 -9.21 31.56
N PRO A 190 5.65 -10.14 32.51
CA PRO A 190 5.20 -11.54 32.31
C PRO A 190 3.73 -11.72 32.00
N GLU A 191 2.90 -10.74 32.35
CA GLU A 191 1.44 -10.76 32.10
C GLU A 191 1.07 -10.08 30.76
N ILE A 192 2.05 -9.66 29.94
CA ILE A 192 1.77 -9.02 28.65
C ILE A 192 1.05 -9.99 27.72
N LYS A 193 0.00 -9.52 27.08
CA LYS A 193 -0.70 -10.29 26.06
C LYS A 193 -0.09 -10.06 24.70
N ILE A 194 0.53 -11.09 24.14
CA ILE A 194 1.09 -11.08 22.80
C ILE A 194 0.15 -11.83 21.85
N ILE A 195 -0.17 -11.21 20.70
CA ILE A 195 -0.99 -11.83 19.66
C ILE A 195 -0.16 -11.90 18.38
N LEU A 196 0.01 -13.11 17.85
CA LEU A 196 0.66 -13.36 16.57
C LEU A 196 -0.39 -13.57 15.48
N THR A 197 -0.21 -12.90 14.34
CA THR A 197 -1.09 -13.06 13.18
C THR A 197 -0.27 -13.28 11.92
N ALA A 198 -0.77 -14.08 11.00
CA ALA A 198 -0.12 -14.34 9.73
C ALA A 198 -1.16 -14.47 8.60
N PRO A 199 -0.83 -14.05 7.38
CA PRO A 199 -1.76 -14.11 6.24
C PRO A 199 -1.99 -15.54 5.74
N THR A 200 -1.16 -16.52 6.16
CA THR A 200 -1.28 -17.93 5.75
C THR A 200 -1.10 -18.85 6.94
N GLY A 201 -1.82 -19.99 6.95
CA GLY A 201 -1.70 -21.01 7.99
C GLY A 201 -0.27 -21.53 8.17
N LYS A 202 0.51 -21.65 7.09
CA LYS A 202 1.92 -22.07 7.16
C LYS A 202 2.80 -21.07 7.91
N ALA A 203 2.51 -19.79 7.79
CA ALA A 203 3.25 -18.74 8.52
C ALA A 203 2.81 -18.69 9.99
N ALA A 204 1.53 -18.96 10.29
CA ALA A 204 1.03 -19.06 11.67
C ALA A 204 1.66 -20.25 12.40
N ALA A 205 1.68 -21.44 11.80
CA ALA A 205 2.26 -22.65 12.40
C ALA A 205 3.74 -22.52 12.75
N ARG A 206 4.54 -21.78 11.94
CA ARG A 206 5.95 -21.49 12.25
C ARG A 206 6.18 -20.55 13.43
N SER A 207 5.13 -19.86 13.85
CA SER A 207 5.21 -18.92 14.98
C SER A 207 4.79 -19.58 16.30
N GLU A 208 4.26 -20.81 16.25
CA GLU A 208 3.84 -21.60 17.41
C GLU A 208 4.92 -22.60 17.85
N GLU A 209 5.91 -22.93 17.01
CA GLU A 209 7.09 -23.76 17.33
C GLU A 209 8.20 -22.91 17.99
#